data_39f1c4b0aa228351efb82ebd62097073
#
_entry.id   39f1c4b0aa228351efb82ebd62097073
#
_cell.length_a   1.000
_cell.length_b   1.000
_cell.length_c   1.000
_cell.angle_alpha   90.00
_cell.angle_beta   90.00
_cell.angle_gamma   90.00
#
_symmetry.space_group_name_H-M   'P 1'
#
loop_
_entity.id
_entity.type
_entity.pdbx_description
1 polymer ?
#
loop_
_entity_poly.entity_id
_entity_poly.type
_entity_poly.pdbx_seq_one_letter_code
_entity_poly.pdbx_strand_id
1 'polypeptide(L)'
;MNLGIEIEFTGVKRENVAAELAKLWGTESVAYDIHMFDGSVRRGYKVKDLCSQYWNIVMDKSIRPDCAFGHITLDYDEYMCELVSPVLKNIEDMDMLRQALSCILKM
;
A
#
# COMPACT_ATOMS: atom_id res chain seq x y z
N MET A 1 5.75 -22.12 5.04
CA MET A 1 5.50 -21.33 3.83
C MET A 1 5.98 -19.91 4.09
N ASN A 2 6.80 -19.37 3.21
CA ASN A 2 7.25 -17.98 3.30
C ASN A 2 6.86 -17.29 1.99
N LEU A 3 5.89 -16.40 2.05
CA LEU A 3 5.31 -15.78 0.87
C LEU A 3 5.17 -14.27 1.06
N GLY A 4 5.79 -13.50 0.18
CA GLY A 4 5.55 -12.07 0.09
C GLY A 4 4.54 -11.81 -1.03
N ILE A 5 3.58 -10.92 -0.78
CA ILE A 5 2.54 -10.56 -1.75
C ILE A 5 2.57 -9.07 -2.00
N GLU A 6 2.48 -8.71 -3.28
CA GLU A 6 2.32 -7.33 -3.73
C GLU A 6 1.01 -7.23 -4.50
N ILE A 7 0.18 -6.25 -4.14
CA ILE A 7 -1.13 -6.05 -4.78
C ILE A 7 -1.17 -4.63 -5.32
N GLU A 8 -1.39 -4.50 -6.62
CA GLU A 8 -1.50 -3.21 -7.29
C GLU A 8 -2.97 -2.84 -7.44
N PHE A 9 -3.29 -1.59 -7.16
CA PHE A 9 -4.65 -1.10 -7.31
C PHE A 9 -4.66 0.41 -7.52
N THR A 10 -5.77 0.91 -8.04
CA THR A 10 -6.01 2.33 -8.29
C THR A 10 -7.38 2.72 -7.74
N GLY A 11 -7.69 4.02 -7.80
CA GLY A 11 -9.01 4.50 -7.42
C GLY A 11 -9.14 4.95 -5.98
N VAL A 12 -8.11 4.70 -5.15
CA VAL A 12 -8.06 5.15 -3.77
C VAL A 12 -6.68 5.71 -3.47
N LYS A 13 -6.61 6.67 -2.57
CA LYS A 13 -5.34 7.29 -2.18
C LYS A 13 -4.60 6.41 -1.19
N ARG A 14 -3.26 6.38 -1.30
CA ARG A 14 -2.41 5.62 -0.36
C ARG A 14 -2.69 5.99 1.08
N GLU A 15 -2.84 7.27 1.39
CA GLU A 15 -3.15 7.76 2.72
C GLU A 15 -4.43 7.15 3.27
N ASN A 16 -5.46 7.07 2.44
CA ASN A 16 -6.76 6.54 2.86
C ASN A 16 -6.72 5.03 3.09
N VAL A 17 -5.98 4.31 2.26
CA VAL A 17 -5.77 2.87 2.45
C VAL A 17 -5.08 2.60 3.78
N ALA A 18 -4.02 3.35 4.06
CA ALA A 18 -3.28 3.22 5.31
C ALA A 18 -4.17 3.53 6.53
N ALA A 19 -4.98 4.58 6.43
CA ALA A 19 -5.89 4.95 7.52
C ALA A 19 -6.93 3.87 7.79
N GLU A 20 -7.51 3.28 6.74
CA GLU A 20 -8.51 2.23 6.90
C GLU A 20 -7.90 0.93 7.46
N LEU A 21 -6.70 0.57 7.03
CA LEU A 21 -6.01 -0.61 7.59
C LEU A 21 -5.65 -0.38 9.06
N ALA A 22 -5.18 0.80 9.41
CA ALA A 22 -4.88 1.15 10.79
C ALA A 22 -6.13 1.06 11.67
N LYS A 23 -7.25 1.54 11.18
CA LYS A 23 -8.54 1.45 11.86
C LYS A 23 -8.98 0.00 12.03
N LEU A 24 -8.83 -0.81 10.98
CA LEU A 24 -9.19 -2.22 11.02
C LEU A 24 -8.42 -2.98 12.12
N TRP A 25 -7.12 -2.72 12.23
CA TRP A 25 -6.25 -3.43 13.16
C TRP A 25 -6.04 -2.72 14.49
N GLY A 26 -6.64 -1.55 14.66
CA GLY A 26 -6.48 -0.78 15.90
C GLY A 26 -5.06 -0.27 16.11
N THR A 27 -4.35 0.03 15.04
CA THR A 27 -2.98 0.51 15.07
C THR A 27 -2.89 1.89 14.42
N GLU A 28 -1.69 2.37 14.15
CA GLU A 28 -1.48 3.66 13.54
C GLU A 28 -0.76 3.51 12.20
N SER A 29 -1.13 4.34 11.24
CA SER A 29 -0.35 4.47 10.01
C SER A 29 0.80 5.44 10.25
N VAL A 30 1.97 5.09 9.72
CA VAL A 30 3.17 5.93 9.80
C VAL A 30 3.61 6.28 8.39
N ALA A 31 3.68 7.57 8.10
CA ALA A 31 4.13 8.06 6.81
C ALA A 31 5.65 8.07 6.75
N TYR A 32 6.21 7.79 5.58
CA TYR A 32 7.65 7.89 5.33
C TYR A 32 7.91 8.32 3.89
N ASP A 33 9.13 8.78 3.64
CA ASP A 33 9.51 9.27 2.32
C ASP A 33 10.10 8.13 1.47
N ILE A 34 9.64 8.07 0.22
CA ILE A 34 10.19 7.17 -0.80
C ILE A 34 10.94 8.03 -1.79
N HIS A 35 12.26 7.80 -1.90
CA HIS A 35 13.11 8.53 -2.83
C HIS A 35 13.12 7.83 -4.18
N MET A 36 12.73 8.56 -5.21
CA MET A 36 12.64 8.06 -6.57
C MET A 36 13.95 8.29 -7.32
N PHE A 37 14.15 7.55 -8.41
CA PHE A 37 15.37 7.67 -9.22
C PHE A 37 15.53 9.06 -9.86
N ASP A 38 14.44 9.75 -10.12
CA ASP A 38 14.48 11.10 -10.71
C ASP A 38 14.74 12.20 -9.68
N GLY A 39 14.98 11.83 -8.42
CA GLY A 39 15.20 12.76 -7.33
C GLY A 39 13.93 13.25 -6.65
N SER A 40 12.77 12.90 -7.17
CA SER A 40 11.50 13.26 -6.52
C SER A 40 11.25 12.38 -5.29
N VAL A 41 10.35 12.84 -4.43
CA VAL A 41 9.97 12.14 -3.21
C VAL A 41 8.48 11.87 -3.24
N ARG A 42 8.11 10.65 -2.91
CA ARG A 42 6.71 10.24 -2.77
C ARG A 42 6.47 9.76 -1.35
N ARG A 43 5.24 9.85 -0.89
CA ARG A 43 4.90 9.40 0.45
C ARG A 43 4.40 7.97 0.44
N GLY A 44 5.06 7.13 1.23
CA GLY A 44 4.58 5.79 1.57
C GLY A 44 4.04 5.76 2.98
N TYR A 45 3.36 4.68 3.30
CA TYR A 45 2.76 4.47 4.62
C TYR A 45 3.00 3.05 5.05
N LYS A 46 3.20 2.84 6.35
CA LYS A 46 3.26 1.50 6.92
C LYS A 46 2.26 1.39 8.04
N VAL A 47 1.65 0.22 8.15
CA VAL A 47 0.63 -0.08 9.15
C VAL A 47 0.94 -1.43 9.77
N LYS A 48 0.93 -1.48 11.10
CA LYS A 48 1.16 -2.73 11.83
C LYS A 48 -0.15 -3.51 11.92
N ASP A 49 -0.10 -4.81 11.63
CA ASP A 49 -1.24 -5.69 11.75
C ASP A 49 -1.37 -6.28 13.17
N LEU A 50 -2.33 -7.18 13.36
CA LEU A 50 -2.58 -7.81 14.66
C LEU A 50 -1.45 -8.76 15.08
N CYS A 51 -0.62 -9.19 14.13
CA CYS A 51 0.55 -10.04 14.40
C CYS A 51 1.83 -9.22 14.55
N SER A 52 1.71 -7.90 14.71
CA SER A 52 2.82 -6.97 14.90
C SER A 52 3.79 -6.89 13.71
N GLN A 53 3.31 -7.21 12.52
CA GLN A 53 4.08 -7.10 11.28
C GLN A 53 3.59 -5.90 10.46
N TYR A 54 4.50 -5.29 9.70
CA TYR A 54 4.19 -4.10 8.93
C TYR A 54 3.76 -4.41 7.50
N TRP A 55 2.67 -3.78 7.10
CA TRP A 55 2.20 -3.71 5.72
C TRP A 55 2.60 -2.35 5.17
N ASN A 56 3.11 -2.32 3.96
CA ASN A 56 3.54 -1.08 3.32
C ASN A 56 2.61 -0.72 2.19
N ILE A 57 2.21 0.53 2.15
CA ILE A 57 1.40 1.09 1.06
C ILE A 57 2.29 2.10 0.36
N VAL A 58 2.69 1.77 -0.87
CA VAL A 58 3.66 2.54 -1.63
C VAL A 58 3.12 2.88 -3.01
N MET A 59 3.83 3.74 -3.72
CA MET A 59 3.51 4.00 -5.11
C MET A 59 3.99 2.82 -5.95
N ASP A 60 3.13 2.37 -6.86
CA ASP A 60 3.53 1.34 -7.80
C ASP A 60 4.48 1.94 -8.85
N LYS A 61 5.73 1.58 -8.75
CA LYS A 61 6.78 2.09 -9.63
C LYS A 61 6.71 1.51 -11.05
N SER A 62 5.98 0.41 -11.22
CA SER A 62 5.83 -0.22 -12.53
C SER A 62 4.70 0.40 -13.35
N ILE A 63 3.77 1.09 -12.71
CA ILE A 63 2.79 1.89 -13.42
C ILE A 63 3.53 3.11 -13.93
N ARG A 64 4.06 2.99 -15.13
CA ARG A 64 4.54 4.19 -15.81
C ARG A 64 3.32 5.00 -16.20
N PRO A 65 3.33 6.27 -15.88
CA PRO A 65 2.42 7.19 -16.48
C PRO A 65 2.81 7.41 -17.95
N ASP A 66 2.95 6.34 -18.67
CA ASP A 66 3.05 6.43 -20.09
C ASP A 66 1.65 6.65 -20.61
N CYS A 67 1.08 7.74 -20.16
CA CYS A 67 -0.12 8.14 -20.79
C CYS A 67 0.26 8.64 -22.15
N ALA A 68 -0.33 8.02 -23.13
CA ALA A 68 -0.41 8.55 -24.48
C ALA A 68 -0.88 10.02 -24.48
N PHE A 69 -1.20 10.56 -23.34
CA PHE A 69 -1.70 11.91 -23.13
C PHE A 69 -0.74 12.82 -22.35
N GLY A 70 0.42 12.30 -21.97
CA GLY A 70 1.53 13.12 -21.51
C GLY A 70 1.41 13.79 -20.14
N HIS A 71 0.35 13.57 -19.41
CA HIS A 71 0.15 14.26 -18.14
C HIS A 71 -0.35 13.35 -17.05
N ILE A 72 0.57 13.00 -16.14
CA ILE A 72 0.11 12.58 -14.82
C ILE A 72 0.26 13.77 -13.90
N THR A 73 -0.85 14.19 -13.37
CA THR A 73 -0.85 15.19 -12.33
C THR A 73 -0.35 14.55 -11.03
N LEU A 74 0.18 15.37 -10.12
CA LEU A 74 0.57 14.89 -8.79
C LEU A 74 -0.59 14.18 -8.08
N ASP A 75 -1.82 14.61 -8.34
CA ASP A 75 -3.01 13.99 -7.75
C ASP A 75 -3.19 12.55 -8.23
N TYR A 76 -2.84 12.27 -9.50
CA TYR A 76 -2.95 10.92 -10.02
C TYR A 76 -1.96 9.96 -9.35
N ASP A 77 -0.75 10.43 -9.02
CA ASP A 77 0.25 9.63 -8.32
C ASP A 77 -0.27 9.09 -6.97
N GLU A 78 -1.09 9.85 -6.27
CA GLU A 78 -1.65 9.44 -4.98
C GLU A 78 -2.58 8.23 -5.10
N TYR A 79 -3.16 8.03 -6.28
CA TYR A 79 -4.07 6.91 -6.57
C TYR A 79 -3.35 5.69 -7.13
N MET A 80 -2.03 5.73 -7.27
CA MET A 80 -1.23 4.60 -7.73
C MET A 80 -0.71 3.87 -6.50
N CYS A 81 -1.40 2.81 -6.15
CA CYS A 81 -1.14 2.10 -4.89
C CYS A 81 -0.61 0.70 -5.12
N GLU A 82 0.35 0.34 -4.30
CA GLU A 82 0.81 -1.03 -4.16
C GLU A 82 0.83 -1.38 -2.68
N LEU A 83 0.09 -2.42 -2.33
CA LEU A 83 0.13 -2.97 -0.97
C LEU A 83 1.17 -4.08 -0.93
N VAL A 84 2.17 -3.91 -0.09
CA VAL A 84 3.25 -4.89 0.09
C VAL A 84 3.07 -5.55 1.45
N SER A 85 2.85 -6.87 1.43
CA SER A 85 2.68 -7.63 2.67
C SER A 85 4.03 -7.86 3.36
N PRO A 86 4.02 -8.13 4.68
CA PRO A 86 5.17 -8.77 5.30
C PRO A 86 5.32 -10.19 4.74
N VAL A 87 6.39 -10.88 5.12
CA VAL A 87 6.54 -12.30 4.75
C VAL A 87 5.49 -13.10 5.50
N LEU A 88 4.57 -13.74 4.75
CA LEU A 88 3.48 -14.52 5.32
C LEU A 88 3.96 -15.95 5.57
N LYS A 89 3.89 -16.40 6.81
CA LYS A 89 4.51 -17.65 7.26
C LYS A 89 3.52 -18.71 7.73
N ASN A 90 2.32 -18.30 8.15
CA ASN A 90 1.38 -19.18 8.84
C ASN A 90 -0.07 -18.76 8.55
N ILE A 91 -1.01 -19.47 9.17
CA ILE A 91 -2.43 -19.22 8.97
C ILE A 91 -2.85 -17.85 9.49
N GLU A 92 -2.29 -17.42 10.62
CA GLU A 92 -2.59 -16.11 11.18
C GLU A 92 -2.17 -14.99 10.25
N ASP A 93 -1.01 -15.12 9.60
CA ASP A 93 -0.56 -14.16 8.59
C ASP A 93 -1.49 -14.13 7.39
N MET A 94 -1.99 -15.29 6.96
CA MET A 94 -2.96 -15.39 5.87
C MET A 94 -4.29 -14.73 6.23
N ASP A 95 -4.69 -14.79 7.49
CA ASP A 95 -5.88 -14.08 7.96
C ASP A 95 -5.70 -12.57 7.86
N MET A 96 -4.51 -12.07 8.14
CA MET A 96 -4.20 -10.63 7.94
C MET A 96 -4.35 -10.25 6.48
N LEU A 97 -3.89 -11.08 5.56
CA LEU A 97 -4.06 -10.86 4.13
C LEU A 97 -5.54 -10.78 3.74
N ARG A 98 -6.36 -11.72 4.22
CA ARG A 98 -7.81 -11.70 3.95
C ARG A 98 -8.45 -10.43 4.47
N GLN A 99 -8.10 -10.02 5.67
CA GLN A 99 -8.63 -8.80 6.28
C GLN A 99 -8.24 -7.56 5.48
N ALA A 100 -6.97 -7.48 5.06
CA ALA A 100 -6.49 -6.36 4.25
C ALA A 100 -7.23 -6.28 2.92
N LEU A 101 -7.36 -7.40 2.22
CA LEU A 101 -8.08 -7.46 0.94
C LEU A 101 -9.54 -7.07 1.08
N SER A 102 -10.22 -7.60 2.09
CA SER A 102 -11.61 -7.27 2.36
C SER A 102 -11.79 -5.78 2.64
N CYS A 103 -10.87 -5.19 3.39
CA CYS A 103 -10.88 -3.76 3.69
C CYS A 103 -10.75 -2.91 2.42
N ILE A 104 -9.79 -3.24 1.56
CA ILE A 104 -9.53 -2.49 0.32
C ILE A 104 -10.70 -2.61 -0.64
N LEU A 105 -11.29 -3.80 -0.76
CA LEU A 105 -12.40 -4.03 -1.68
C LEU A 105 -13.68 -3.28 -1.29
N LYS A 106 -13.78 -2.82 -0.05
CA LYS A 106 -14.92 -2.04 0.43
C LYS A 106 -14.72 -0.53 0.30
N MET A 107 -13.55 -0.12 -0.13
CA MET A 107 -13.23 1.31 -0.25
C MET A 107 -13.77 1.95 -1.53
#